data_107331581cb5314bc2947e7d22e6b4c9
#
_entry.id   107331581cb5314bc2947e7d22e6b4c9
#
_cell.length_a   1.000
_cell.length_b   1.000
_cell.length_c   1.000
_cell.angle_alpha   90.00
_cell.angle_beta   90.00
_cell.angle_gamma   90.00
#
_symmetry.space_group_name_H-M   'P 1'
#
loop_
_entity.id
_entity.type
_entity.pdbx_description
1 polymer ?
#
loop_
_entity_poly.entity_id
_entity_poly.type
_entity_poly.pdbx_seq_one_letter_code
_entity_poly.pdbx_strand_id
1 'polypeptide(L)'
;QIRRAYVDPPQVKLRHQGQEVIALGISMAKGGDIIEMGQALRSAADAIRAELPVGIELRQFQDQSTVVSRSVGEFVRVLIEAVVIVLAVSFVSLGLHFKPRFRLDWRPGLVVGITIPLVLAITFVTMYYWGVGLHKISLGSLIIALGLLVDDAIIAVEMMVRKLEEGYDKLRAATFAYEATAMPMLTGTLITAVGFLPIGMAKSTVGEYTFAIFAVTAAALLISWCVSVYFVPYLGTLLLQTKPHGAEDEPHELFDTPFYMRFRALVNWCVKHRWITIGLTVATLVLGVVGMGRVQNQFFPDSSRLEILVDLWYPEGTSFAANEEVTKRAEARLTKLEGVAHVTTWVGSGAERFALVIDQIFPQSNVSQMIVMPKDLAARERLRRELPELLASE
;
A
#
# COMPACT_ATOMS: atom_id res chain seq x y z
N GLN A 1 -54.23 8.43 -26.28
CA GLN A 1 -54.28 8.09 -24.86
C GLN A 1 -52.86 7.99 -24.31
N ILE A 2 -52.59 8.76 -23.25
CA ILE A 2 -51.33 8.62 -22.51
C ILE A 2 -51.55 7.56 -21.45
N ARG A 3 -50.74 6.48 -21.47
CA ARG A 3 -50.77 5.40 -20.46
C ARG A 3 -49.45 5.33 -19.74
N ARG A 4 -49.48 5.10 -18.45
CA ARG A 4 -48.32 4.71 -17.67
C ARG A 4 -48.10 3.21 -17.87
N ALA A 5 -47.01 2.83 -18.53
CA ALA A 5 -46.66 1.43 -18.83
C ALA A 5 -45.16 1.24 -18.75
N TYR A 6 -44.72 0.00 -18.69
CA TYR A 6 -43.33 -0.34 -18.88
C TYR A 6 -42.95 -0.17 -20.36
N VAL A 7 -41.65 0.06 -20.60
CA VAL A 7 -41.09 0.08 -21.96
C VAL A 7 -41.19 -1.32 -22.55
N ASP A 8 -41.80 -1.44 -23.74
CA ASP A 8 -41.97 -2.72 -24.43
C ASP A 8 -41.48 -2.58 -25.90
N PRO A 9 -40.48 -3.35 -26.34
CA PRO A 9 -39.72 -4.36 -25.57
C PRO A 9 -38.82 -3.76 -24.50
N PRO A 10 -38.55 -4.48 -23.40
CA PRO A 10 -37.65 -4.02 -22.37
C PRO A 10 -36.24 -3.91 -22.94
N GLN A 11 -35.53 -2.85 -22.55
CA GLN A 11 -34.15 -2.58 -23.00
C GLN A 11 -33.09 -3.11 -22.02
N VAL A 12 -33.37 -3.03 -20.73
CA VAL A 12 -32.50 -3.48 -19.66
C VAL A 12 -33.33 -4.12 -18.55
N LYS A 13 -32.87 -5.22 -18.01
CA LYS A 13 -33.39 -5.84 -16.79
C LYS A 13 -32.29 -6.16 -15.82
N LEU A 14 -32.58 -5.99 -14.53
CA LEU A 14 -31.69 -6.44 -13.46
C LEU A 14 -32.29 -7.63 -12.75
N ARG A 15 -31.44 -8.60 -12.47
CA ARG A 15 -31.79 -9.80 -11.74
C ARG A 15 -30.79 -10.04 -10.59
N HIS A 16 -31.31 -10.50 -9.46
CA HIS A 16 -30.48 -10.90 -8.32
C HIS A 16 -30.95 -12.24 -7.79
N GLN A 17 -30.03 -13.21 -7.77
CA GLN A 17 -30.33 -14.59 -7.34
C GLN A 17 -31.59 -15.19 -8.01
N GLY A 18 -31.73 -15.02 -9.31
CA GLY A 18 -32.84 -15.59 -10.09
C GLY A 18 -34.13 -14.74 -10.08
N GLN A 19 -34.21 -13.67 -9.32
CA GLN A 19 -35.38 -12.78 -9.23
C GLN A 19 -35.16 -11.47 -9.96
N GLU A 20 -36.19 -10.93 -10.59
CA GLU A 20 -36.17 -9.59 -11.15
C GLU A 20 -36.24 -8.56 -10.01
N VAL A 21 -35.33 -7.57 -10.04
CA VAL A 21 -35.18 -6.56 -8.99
C VAL A 21 -35.00 -5.18 -9.57
N ILE A 22 -35.24 -4.16 -8.76
CA ILE A 22 -34.89 -2.78 -9.07
C ILE A 22 -33.68 -2.42 -8.23
N ALA A 23 -32.62 -1.90 -8.86
CA ALA A 23 -31.46 -1.42 -8.15
C ALA A 23 -31.41 0.09 -8.06
N LEU A 24 -30.88 0.59 -6.93
CA LEU A 24 -30.51 1.97 -6.72
C LEU A 24 -28.99 2.05 -6.68
N GLY A 25 -28.39 2.67 -7.69
CA GLY A 25 -26.96 2.98 -7.72
C GLY A 25 -26.74 4.36 -7.09
N ILE A 26 -25.94 4.40 -6.02
CA ILE A 26 -25.62 5.65 -5.32
C ILE A 26 -24.12 5.90 -5.46
N SER A 27 -23.77 7.01 -6.10
CA SER A 27 -22.38 7.44 -6.29
C SER A 27 -22.04 8.62 -5.40
N MET A 28 -20.77 8.67 -4.99
CA MET A 28 -20.27 9.76 -4.17
C MET A 28 -20.06 11.02 -4.99
N ALA A 29 -20.41 12.18 -4.43
CA ALA A 29 -20.07 13.47 -5.01
C ALA A 29 -18.54 13.68 -5.00
N LYS A 30 -18.06 14.48 -5.96
CA LYS A 30 -16.61 14.79 -6.03
C LYS A 30 -16.14 15.47 -4.74
N GLY A 31 -15.08 14.92 -4.14
CA GLY A 31 -14.52 15.43 -2.88
C GLY A 31 -15.19 14.91 -1.61
N GLY A 32 -16.20 14.02 -1.70
CA GLY A 32 -16.83 13.39 -0.54
C GLY A 32 -15.98 12.27 0.07
N ASP A 33 -16.35 11.86 1.29
CA ASP A 33 -15.78 10.71 1.98
C ASP A 33 -16.66 9.47 1.76
N ILE A 34 -16.06 8.41 1.19
CA ILE A 34 -16.79 7.17 0.88
C ILE A 34 -17.21 6.41 2.14
N ILE A 35 -16.47 6.53 3.23
CA ILE A 35 -16.74 5.83 4.50
C ILE A 35 -17.91 6.52 5.19
N GLU A 36 -17.92 7.85 5.23
CA GLU A 36 -19.02 8.65 5.77
C GLU A 36 -20.30 8.43 4.98
N MET A 37 -20.21 8.47 3.64
CA MET A 37 -21.34 8.14 2.76
C MET A 37 -21.89 6.74 3.06
N GLY A 38 -21.04 5.75 3.23
CA GLY A 38 -21.46 4.38 3.53
C GLY A 38 -22.18 4.25 4.88
N GLN A 39 -21.78 5.03 5.89
CA GLN A 39 -22.46 5.08 7.18
C GLN A 39 -23.85 5.73 7.04
N ALA A 40 -23.92 6.85 6.35
CA ALA A 40 -25.19 7.54 6.09
C ALA A 40 -26.17 6.67 5.31
N LEU A 41 -25.67 5.94 4.29
CA LEU A 41 -26.49 5.03 3.49
C LEU A 41 -27.02 3.84 4.30
N ARG A 42 -26.21 3.26 5.19
CA ARG A 42 -26.67 2.18 6.08
C ARG A 42 -27.79 2.69 7.00
N SER A 43 -27.60 3.85 7.62
CA SER A 43 -28.64 4.46 8.48
C SER A 43 -29.91 4.75 7.71
N ALA A 44 -29.80 5.30 6.50
CA ALA A 44 -30.97 5.56 5.63
C ALA A 44 -31.65 4.25 5.19
N ALA A 45 -30.88 3.22 4.84
CA ALA A 45 -31.41 1.91 4.46
C ALA A 45 -32.18 1.25 5.63
N ASP A 46 -31.69 1.37 6.85
CA ASP A 46 -32.36 0.84 8.04
C ASP A 46 -33.68 1.58 8.33
N ALA A 47 -33.69 2.91 8.16
CA ALA A 47 -34.91 3.71 8.27
C ALA A 47 -35.94 3.31 7.20
N ILE A 48 -35.52 3.18 5.93
CA ILE A 48 -36.38 2.76 4.84
C ILE A 48 -36.93 1.33 5.08
N ARG A 49 -36.10 0.38 5.56
CA ARG A 49 -36.56 -0.98 5.87
C ARG A 49 -37.68 -1.00 6.90
N ALA A 50 -37.66 -0.08 7.86
CA ALA A 50 -38.70 0.03 8.88
C ALA A 50 -40.06 0.52 8.31
N GLU A 51 -40.04 1.23 7.19
CA GLU A 51 -41.23 1.81 6.53
C GLU A 51 -41.74 0.99 5.33
N LEU A 52 -40.96 0.01 4.86
CA LEU A 52 -41.30 -0.80 3.69
C LEU A 52 -42.54 -1.67 3.96
N PRO A 53 -43.50 -1.73 3.00
CA PRO A 53 -44.61 -2.68 3.07
C PRO A 53 -44.18 -4.13 3.08
N VAL A 54 -44.99 -4.98 3.67
CA VAL A 54 -44.78 -6.43 3.65
C VAL A 54 -44.66 -6.95 2.22
N GLY A 55 -43.57 -7.70 1.94
CA GLY A 55 -43.31 -8.27 0.61
C GLY A 55 -42.27 -7.48 -0.22
N ILE A 56 -41.80 -6.31 0.25
CA ILE A 56 -40.70 -5.58 -0.37
C ILE A 56 -39.47 -5.70 0.52
N GLU A 57 -38.37 -6.22 -0.02
CA GLU A 57 -37.09 -6.35 0.66
C GLU A 57 -36.06 -5.38 0.07
N LEU A 58 -35.37 -4.64 0.93
CA LEU A 58 -34.20 -3.83 0.56
C LEU A 58 -32.93 -4.58 0.94
N ARG A 59 -32.20 -5.06 -0.07
CA ARG A 59 -30.92 -5.76 0.11
C ARG A 59 -29.77 -4.96 -0.50
N GLN A 60 -28.69 -4.85 0.24
CA GLN A 60 -27.44 -4.30 -0.28
C GLN A 60 -26.62 -5.45 -0.88
N PHE A 61 -26.26 -5.36 -2.15
CA PHE A 61 -25.43 -6.38 -2.84
C PHE A 61 -24.03 -5.88 -3.17
N GLN A 62 -23.81 -4.57 -3.15
CA GLN A 62 -22.50 -3.93 -3.36
C GLN A 62 -22.25 -2.86 -2.31
N ASP A 63 -21.13 -2.94 -1.61
CA ASP A 63 -20.72 -1.96 -0.58
C ASP A 63 -19.25 -1.56 -0.77
N GLN A 64 -19.03 -0.52 -1.55
CA GLN A 64 -17.69 0.03 -1.78
C GLN A 64 -17.10 0.64 -0.53
N SER A 65 -17.91 1.18 0.38
CA SER A 65 -17.41 1.79 1.63
C SER A 65 -16.76 0.76 2.55
N THR A 66 -17.33 -0.43 2.63
CA THR A 66 -16.75 -1.56 3.39
C THR A 66 -15.45 -2.05 2.77
N VAL A 67 -15.37 -2.12 1.43
CA VAL A 67 -14.13 -2.51 0.72
C VAL A 67 -13.02 -1.51 0.99
N VAL A 68 -13.32 -0.21 0.92
CA VAL A 68 -12.35 0.86 1.20
C VAL A 68 -11.92 0.84 2.66
N SER A 69 -12.87 0.78 3.60
CA SER A 69 -12.59 0.75 5.04
C SER A 69 -11.69 -0.45 5.41
N ARG A 70 -12.00 -1.65 4.92
CA ARG A 70 -11.15 -2.83 5.14
C ARG A 70 -9.76 -2.63 4.59
N SER A 71 -9.65 -2.12 3.36
CA SER A 71 -8.36 -1.90 2.71
C SER A 71 -7.51 -0.87 3.44
N VAL A 72 -8.09 0.27 3.82
CA VAL A 72 -7.37 1.30 4.61
C VAL A 72 -6.97 0.74 5.96
N GLY A 73 -7.87 0.00 6.64
CA GLY A 73 -7.59 -0.63 7.92
C GLY A 73 -6.43 -1.63 7.87
N GLU A 74 -6.32 -2.45 6.81
CA GLU A 74 -5.19 -3.35 6.59
C GLU A 74 -3.87 -2.58 6.46
N PHE A 75 -3.84 -1.51 5.66
CA PHE A 75 -2.63 -0.70 5.49
C PHE A 75 -2.22 0.05 6.75
N VAL A 76 -3.17 0.58 7.51
CA VAL A 76 -2.90 1.22 8.82
C VAL A 76 -2.31 0.20 9.79
N ARG A 77 -2.85 -1.01 9.82
CA ARG A 77 -2.31 -2.09 10.65
C ARG A 77 -0.88 -2.43 10.25
N VAL A 78 -0.61 -2.63 8.96
CA VAL A 78 0.74 -2.90 8.45
C VAL A 78 1.70 -1.74 8.74
N LEU A 79 1.25 -0.49 8.65
CA LEU A 79 2.05 0.68 9.02
C LEU A 79 2.44 0.64 10.51
N ILE A 80 1.48 0.33 11.41
CA ILE A 80 1.76 0.21 12.84
C ILE A 80 2.74 -0.96 13.11
N GLU A 81 2.52 -2.12 12.47
CA GLU A 81 3.43 -3.27 12.57
C GLU A 81 4.85 -2.90 12.08
N ALA A 82 4.96 -2.20 10.95
CA ALA A 82 6.24 -1.72 10.44
C ALA A 82 6.94 -0.76 11.41
N VAL A 83 6.21 0.21 11.98
CA VAL A 83 6.75 1.12 13.01
C VAL A 83 7.27 0.32 14.21
N VAL A 84 6.51 -0.64 14.72
CA VAL A 84 6.92 -1.47 15.87
C VAL A 84 8.18 -2.28 15.54
N ILE A 85 8.24 -2.89 14.37
CA ILE A 85 9.42 -3.68 13.93
C ILE A 85 10.65 -2.77 13.82
N VAL A 86 10.51 -1.62 13.16
CA VAL A 86 11.61 -0.66 12.99
C VAL A 86 12.11 -0.13 14.33
N LEU A 87 11.21 0.20 15.25
CA LEU A 87 11.55 0.59 16.62
C LEU A 87 12.30 -0.54 17.33
N ALA A 88 11.81 -1.76 17.29
CA ALA A 88 12.46 -2.91 17.93
C ALA A 88 13.88 -3.14 17.38
N VAL A 89 14.03 -3.10 16.05
CA VAL A 89 15.35 -3.25 15.40
C VAL A 89 16.26 -2.09 15.78
N SER A 90 15.79 -0.85 15.78
CA SER A 90 16.59 0.32 16.18
C SER A 90 17.04 0.23 17.65
N PHE A 91 16.16 -0.19 18.56
CA PHE A 91 16.52 -0.41 19.96
C PHE A 91 17.60 -1.49 20.12
N VAL A 92 17.47 -2.59 19.39
CA VAL A 92 18.45 -3.68 19.45
C VAL A 92 19.78 -3.25 18.81
N SER A 93 19.74 -2.65 17.61
CA SER A 93 20.93 -2.28 16.85
C SER A 93 21.77 -1.22 17.56
N LEU A 94 21.12 -0.16 18.06
CA LEU A 94 21.84 0.94 18.72
C LEU A 94 22.14 0.69 20.20
N GLY A 95 21.35 -0.19 20.84
CA GLY A 95 21.47 -0.47 22.27
C GLY A 95 22.44 -1.61 22.61
N LEU A 96 22.78 -2.47 21.66
CA LEU A 96 23.49 -3.71 21.92
C LEU A 96 25.00 -3.50 21.95
N HIS A 97 25.59 -3.48 23.16
CA HIS A 97 27.05 -3.43 23.36
C HIS A 97 27.56 -4.82 23.78
N PHE A 98 28.41 -5.41 22.95
CA PHE A 98 28.92 -6.79 23.15
C PHE A 98 30.17 -6.91 24.06
N LYS A 99 30.81 -5.80 24.43
CA LYS A 99 32.06 -5.80 25.23
C LYS A 99 32.11 -4.62 26.21
N PRO A 100 32.70 -4.78 27.41
CA PRO A 100 33.22 -6.01 28.06
C PRO A 100 32.13 -6.84 28.74
N ARG A 101 30.91 -6.31 28.94
CA ARG A 101 29.72 -7.01 29.47
C ARG A 101 28.53 -6.66 28.56
N PHE A 102 27.70 -7.66 28.33
CA PHE A 102 26.43 -7.48 27.65
C PHE A 102 25.62 -6.37 28.35
N ARG A 103 25.54 -5.20 27.72
CA ARG A 103 24.74 -4.06 28.19
C ARG A 103 23.83 -3.61 27.08
N LEU A 104 22.56 -3.46 27.42
CA LEU A 104 21.57 -2.85 26.54
C LEU A 104 21.39 -1.39 27.01
N ASP A 105 21.91 -0.44 26.25
CA ASP A 105 21.61 0.99 26.46
C ASP A 105 20.40 1.37 25.60
N TRP A 106 19.25 1.51 26.25
CA TRP A 106 17.98 1.84 25.57
C TRP A 106 17.88 3.28 25.10
N ARG A 107 18.77 4.18 25.54
CA ARG A 107 18.68 5.62 25.29
C ARG A 107 18.88 6.02 23.83
N PRO A 108 19.90 5.53 23.11
CA PRO A 108 20.05 5.81 21.69
C PRO A 108 18.84 5.34 20.89
N GLY A 109 18.33 4.15 21.20
CA GLY A 109 17.12 3.61 20.59
C GLY A 109 15.88 4.46 20.88
N LEU A 110 15.78 5.03 22.10
CA LEU A 110 14.67 5.91 22.45
C LEU A 110 14.69 7.23 21.66
N VAL A 111 15.87 7.83 21.43
CA VAL A 111 16.01 9.02 20.60
C VAL A 111 15.45 8.77 19.20
N VAL A 112 15.89 7.69 18.55
CA VAL A 112 15.36 7.29 17.24
C VAL A 112 13.88 6.93 17.33
N GLY A 113 13.48 6.25 18.41
CA GLY A 113 12.09 5.84 18.64
C GLY A 113 11.09 7.01 18.72
N ILE A 114 11.50 8.14 19.25
CA ILE A 114 10.65 9.35 19.32
C ILE A 114 10.61 10.06 17.97
N THR A 115 11.69 10.04 17.20
CA THR A 115 11.77 10.74 15.91
C THR A 115 10.87 10.14 14.84
N ILE A 116 10.71 8.83 14.81
CA ILE A 116 9.89 8.14 13.80
C ILE A 116 8.42 8.59 13.84
N PRO A 117 7.70 8.49 15.00
CA PRO A 117 6.32 8.99 15.09
C PRO A 117 6.22 10.50 14.81
N LEU A 118 7.23 11.30 15.20
CA LEU A 118 7.25 12.71 14.93
C LEU A 118 7.31 13.01 13.42
N VAL A 119 8.20 12.36 12.70
CA VAL A 119 8.32 12.51 11.23
C VAL A 119 7.02 12.09 10.55
N LEU A 120 6.43 10.97 10.95
CA LEU A 120 5.14 10.51 10.42
C LEU A 120 4.03 11.52 10.70
N ALA A 121 3.94 12.05 11.91
CA ALA A 121 2.94 13.05 12.26
C ALA A 121 3.06 14.33 11.42
N ILE A 122 4.28 14.85 11.24
CA ILE A 122 4.53 16.01 10.38
C ILE A 122 4.19 15.68 8.92
N THR A 123 4.50 14.46 8.47
CA THR A 123 4.17 14.02 7.10
C THR A 123 2.65 13.95 6.91
N PHE A 124 1.86 13.46 7.87
CA PHE A 124 0.40 13.50 7.81
C PHE A 124 -0.14 14.93 7.74
N VAL A 125 0.42 15.85 8.52
CA VAL A 125 0.05 17.28 8.44
C VAL A 125 0.36 17.85 7.06
N THR A 126 1.52 17.51 6.49
CA THR A 126 1.90 17.93 5.13
C THR A 126 0.94 17.37 4.08
N MET A 127 0.58 16.09 4.18
CA MET A 127 -0.42 15.46 3.30
C MET A 127 -1.77 16.18 3.37
N TYR A 128 -2.21 16.54 4.57
CA TYR A 128 -3.45 17.28 4.76
C TYR A 128 -3.44 18.62 4.03
N TYR A 129 -2.37 19.42 4.19
CA TYR A 129 -2.27 20.71 3.49
C TYR A 129 -2.12 20.60 1.96
N TRP A 130 -1.55 19.50 1.49
CA TRP A 130 -1.43 19.24 0.04
C TRP A 130 -2.67 18.57 -0.57
N GLY A 131 -3.68 18.27 0.24
CA GLY A 131 -4.90 17.59 -0.22
C GLY A 131 -4.66 16.13 -0.64
N VAL A 132 -3.59 15.50 -0.16
CA VAL A 132 -3.30 14.07 -0.43
C VAL A 132 -4.07 13.23 0.57
N GLY A 133 -5.13 12.56 0.10
CA GLY A 133 -5.98 11.70 0.93
C GLY A 133 -5.27 10.41 1.37
N LEU A 134 -5.84 9.77 2.40
CA LEU A 134 -5.41 8.44 2.86
C LEU A 134 -6.02 7.37 1.96
N HIS A 135 -5.21 6.79 1.10
CA HIS A 135 -5.56 5.69 0.22
C HIS A 135 -4.42 4.66 0.16
N LYS A 136 -4.66 3.50 -0.45
CA LYS A 136 -3.68 2.40 -0.49
C LYS A 136 -2.28 2.85 -0.94
N ILE A 137 -2.20 3.74 -1.93
CA ILE A 137 -0.92 4.18 -2.49
C ILE A 137 -0.20 5.13 -1.54
N SER A 138 -0.90 6.12 -0.96
CA SER A 138 -0.28 7.05 -0.01
C SER A 138 0.17 6.36 1.28
N LEU A 139 -0.62 5.41 1.80
CA LEU A 139 -0.24 4.59 2.95
C LEU A 139 0.93 3.64 2.62
N GLY A 140 0.91 3.02 1.43
CA GLY A 140 2.04 2.23 0.94
C GLY A 140 3.31 3.06 0.81
N SER A 141 3.20 4.32 0.37
CA SER A 141 4.33 5.26 0.29
C SER A 141 4.91 5.59 1.67
N LEU A 142 4.06 5.74 2.68
CA LEU A 142 4.51 5.94 4.07
C LEU A 142 5.26 4.72 4.61
N ILE A 143 4.81 3.50 4.26
CA ILE A 143 5.51 2.25 4.65
C ILE A 143 6.88 2.18 3.97
N ILE A 144 6.97 2.50 2.68
CA ILE A 144 8.24 2.57 1.95
C ILE A 144 9.14 3.64 2.58
N ALA A 145 8.60 4.83 2.80
CA ALA A 145 9.33 5.94 3.41
C ALA A 145 9.86 5.56 4.80
N LEU A 146 9.07 4.83 5.61
CA LEU A 146 9.46 4.44 6.96
C LEU A 146 10.80 3.70 7.00
N GLY A 147 11.05 2.79 6.04
CA GLY A 147 12.33 2.08 5.93
C GLY A 147 13.51 2.99 5.56
N LEU A 148 13.24 4.13 4.92
CA LEU A 148 14.25 5.11 4.50
C LEU A 148 14.45 6.25 5.50
N LEU A 149 13.43 6.54 6.33
CA LEU A 149 13.45 7.65 7.29
C LEU A 149 14.39 7.42 8.47
N VAL A 150 14.61 6.16 8.82
CA VAL A 150 15.31 5.78 10.05
C VAL A 150 16.81 5.99 9.92
N ASP A 151 17.34 5.88 8.71
CA ASP A 151 18.77 5.93 8.44
C ASP A 151 19.39 7.25 8.87
N ASP A 152 18.76 8.39 8.57
CA ASP A 152 19.25 9.70 8.95
C ASP A 152 19.33 9.87 10.48
N ALA A 153 18.29 9.42 11.20
CA ALA A 153 18.25 9.50 12.65
C ALA A 153 19.29 8.57 13.30
N ILE A 154 19.49 7.37 12.75
CA ILE A 154 20.51 6.42 13.24
C ILE A 154 21.91 7.02 13.09
N ILE A 155 22.24 7.55 11.90
CA ILE A 155 23.55 8.13 11.62
C ILE A 155 23.85 9.30 12.60
N ALA A 156 22.87 10.18 12.80
CA ALA A 156 23.04 11.33 13.71
C ALA A 156 23.25 10.88 15.16
N VAL A 157 22.45 9.91 15.65
CA VAL A 157 22.56 9.35 17.00
C VAL A 157 23.89 8.62 17.19
N GLU A 158 24.27 7.75 16.23
CA GLU A 158 25.50 6.98 16.31
C GLU A 158 26.74 7.88 16.34
N MET A 159 26.77 8.92 15.50
CA MET A 159 27.85 9.90 15.50
C MET A 159 27.95 10.64 16.83
N MET A 160 26.79 11.01 17.40
CA MET A 160 26.75 11.65 18.70
C MET A 160 27.22 10.72 19.84
N VAL A 161 26.72 9.46 19.87
CA VAL A 161 27.12 8.46 20.86
C VAL A 161 28.63 8.22 20.80
N ARG A 162 29.16 8.04 19.59
CA ARG A 162 30.59 7.84 19.38
C ARG A 162 31.42 9.01 19.96
N LYS A 163 31.01 10.26 19.73
CA LYS A 163 31.73 11.42 20.29
C LYS A 163 31.61 11.53 21.81
N LEU A 164 30.48 11.13 22.38
CA LEU A 164 30.31 11.03 23.82
C LEU A 164 31.21 9.93 24.44
N GLU A 165 31.44 8.82 23.72
CA GLU A 165 32.39 7.78 24.11
C GLU A 165 33.86 8.21 24.01
N GLU A 166 34.17 9.10 23.05
CA GLU A 166 35.49 9.73 22.92
C GLU A 166 35.73 10.82 24.01
N GLY A 167 34.76 11.10 24.90
CA GLY A 167 34.91 12.02 26.01
C GLY A 167 34.49 13.45 25.71
N TYR A 168 33.84 13.73 24.59
CA TYR A 168 33.29 15.06 24.31
C TYR A 168 32.08 15.33 25.22
N ASP A 169 31.89 16.61 25.55
CA ASP A 169 30.69 17.07 26.22
C ASP A 169 29.47 16.97 25.27
N LYS A 170 28.26 16.96 25.82
CA LYS A 170 27.02 16.72 25.05
C LYS A 170 26.82 17.77 23.94
N LEU A 171 27.11 19.02 24.22
CA LEU A 171 26.89 20.08 23.24
C LEU A 171 27.89 19.97 22.08
N ARG A 172 29.18 19.71 22.39
CA ARG A 172 30.19 19.48 21.35
C ARG A 172 29.90 18.24 20.53
N ALA A 173 29.47 17.15 21.16
CA ALA A 173 29.09 15.94 20.46
C ALA A 173 27.90 16.17 19.50
N ALA A 174 26.89 16.94 19.93
CA ALA A 174 25.76 17.33 19.09
C ALA A 174 26.17 18.22 17.92
N THR A 175 27.02 19.26 18.17
CA THR A 175 27.52 20.14 17.12
C THR A 175 28.35 19.37 16.10
N PHE A 176 29.21 18.48 16.57
CA PHE A 176 30.03 17.66 15.68
C PHE A 176 29.18 16.71 14.82
N ALA A 177 28.15 16.08 15.40
CA ALA A 177 27.24 15.22 14.67
C ALA A 177 26.54 16.01 13.55
N TYR A 178 26.07 17.24 13.84
CA TYR A 178 25.51 18.14 12.84
C TYR A 178 26.52 18.48 11.72
N GLU A 179 27.71 19.00 12.06
CA GLU A 179 28.72 19.43 11.09
C GLU A 179 29.19 18.29 10.18
N ALA A 180 29.35 17.10 10.75
CA ALA A 180 29.86 15.95 10.01
C ALA A 180 28.82 15.26 9.12
N THR A 181 27.54 15.27 9.50
CA THR A 181 26.54 14.44 8.85
C THR A 181 25.45 15.19 8.10
N ALA A 182 25.14 16.45 8.44
CA ALA A 182 24.00 17.16 7.89
C ALA A 182 24.02 17.26 6.36
N MET A 183 25.13 17.67 5.76
CA MET A 183 25.24 17.83 4.30
C MET A 183 25.34 16.51 3.54
N PRO A 184 26.13 15.51 3.97
CA PRO A 184 26.12 14.18 3.36
C PRO A 184 24.74 13.51 3.39
N MET A 185 24.02 13.61 4.52
CA MET A 185 22.67 13.09 4.67
C MET A 185 21.70 13.80 3.72
N LEU A 186 21.72 15.16 3.64
CA LEU A 186 20.88 15.89 2.69
C LEU A 186 21.11 15.43 1.25
N THR A 187 22.36 15.28 0.88
CA THR A 187 22.69 14.82 -0.49
C THR A 187 22.11 13.44 -0.76
N GLY A 188 22.24 12.49 0.18
CA GLY A 188 21.64 11.16 0.07
C GLY A 188 20.13 11.21 -0.01
N THR A 189 19.50 12.00 0.87
CA THR A 189 18.05 12.20 0.91
C THR A 189 17.52 12.79 -0.40
N LEU A 190 18.20 13.81 -0.95
CA LEU A 190 17.82 14.41 -2.23
C LEU A 190 17.97 13.42 -3.40
N ILE A 191 19.06 12.67 -3.44
CA ILE A 191 19.27 11.65 -4.48
C ILE A 191 18.15 10.60 -4.43
N THR A 192 17.80 10.16 -3.22
CA THR A 192 16.71 9.20 -3.02
C THR A 192 15.37 9.79 -3.45
N ALA A 193 15.06 11.04 -3.05
CA ALA A 193 13.82 11.70 -3.46
C ALA A 193 13.75 11.90 -4.98
N VAL A 194 14.85 12.27 -5.62
CA VAL A 194 14.95 12.40 -7.09
C VAL A 194 14.79 11.04 -7.78
N GLY A 195 15.19 9.93 -7.14
CA GLY A 195 14.93 8.59 -7.64
C GLY A 195 13.45 8.26 -7.83
N PHE A 196 12.57 8.88 -7.03
CA PHE A 196 11.10 8.77 -7.19
C PHE A 196 10.50 9.80 -8.16
N LEU A 197 11.27 10.80 -8.60
CA LEU A 197 10.78 11.88 -9.49
C LEU A 197 10.18 11.37 -10.81
N PRO A 198 10.72 10.34 -11.49
CA PRO A 198 10.11 9.83 -12.73
C PRO A 198 8.65 9.41 -12.53
N ILE A 199 8.30 8.85 -11.35
CA ILE A 199 6.92 8.49 -11.01
C ILE A 199 6.05 9.75 -10.88
N GLY A 200 6.58 10.79 -10.25
CA GLY A 200 5.89 12.07 -10.09
C GLY A 200 5.70 12.86 -11.38
N MET A 201 6.53 12.61 -12.40
CA MET A 201 6.48 13.29 -13.70
C MET A 201 5.70 12.51 -14.76
N ALA A 202 5.23 11.32 -14.48
CA ALA A 202 4.52 10.46 -15.43
C ALA A 202 3.16 11.08 -15.82
N LYS A 203 3.04 11.55 -17.07
CA LYS A 203 1.81 12.13 -17.61
C LYS A 203 0.90 11.04 -18.18
N SER A 204 0.25 10.30 -17.29
CA SER A 204 -0.68 9.22 -17.65
C SER A 204 -1.69 9.03 -16.53
N THR A 205 -2.80 8.34 -16.80
CA THR A 205 -3.79 7.97 -15.76
C THR A 205 -3.13 7.20 -14.60
N VAL A 206 -2.15 6.34 -14.91
CA VAL A 206 -1.36 5.65 -13.89
C VAL A 206 -0.47 6.63 -13.12
N GLY A 207 0.12 7.62 -13.83
CA GLY A 207 0.94 8.67 -13.21
C GLY A 207 0.16 9.50 -12.20
N GLU A 208 -1.06 9.89 -12.48
CA GLU A 208 -1.94 10.58 -11.53
C GLU A 208 -2.18 9.75 -10.27
N TYR A 209 -2.38 8.44 -10.45
CA TYR A 209 -2.58 7.49 -9.33
C TYR A 209 -1.32 7.31 -8.49
N THR A 210 -0.17 7.21 -9.14
CA THR A 210 1.11 6.93 -8.48
C THR A 210 1.83 8.19 -7.99
N PHE A 211 1.37 9.39 -8.37
CA PHE A 211 1.95 10.66 -7.93
C PHE A 211 2.14 10.75 -6.40
N ALA A 212 1.20 10.19 -5.65
CA ALA A 212 1.27 10.13 -4.19
C ALA A 212 2.53 9.38 -3.68
N ILE A 213 3.08 8.42 -4.46
CA ILE A 213 4.31 7.71 -4.09
C ILE A 213 5.47 8.72 -4.03
N PHE A 214 5.62 9.51 -5.08
CA PHE A 214 6.67 10.53 -5.11
C PHE A 214 6.44 11.60 -4.04
N ALA A 215 5.24 12.21 -4.03
CA ALA A 215 4.95 13.36 -3.17
C ALA A 215 5.09 13.02 -1.67
N VAL A 216 4.51 11.90 -1.23
CA VAL A 216 4.54 11.49 0.18
C VAL A 216 5.94 11.02 0.59
N THR A 217 6.61 10.21 -0.24
CA THR A 217 7.96 9.73 0.08
C THR A 217 8.97 10.88 0.11
N ALA A 218 8.95 11.77 -0.89
CA ALA A 218 9.86 12.91 -0.92
C ALA A 218 9.63 13.86 0.25
N ALA A 219 8.37 14.16 0.59
CA ALA A 219 8.05 14.98 1.76
C ALA A 219 8.55 14.33 3.05
N ALA A 220 8.26 13.05 3.25
CA ALA A 220 8.67 12.31 4.44
C ALA A 220 10.20 12.28 4.59
N LEU A 221 10.94 12.04 3.50
CA LEU A 221 12.40 12.05 3.49
C LEU A 221 12.97 13.42 3.87
N LEU A 222 12.47 14.52 3.29
CA LEU A 222 12.93 15.88 3.62
C LEU A 222 12.62 16.26 5.07
N ILE A 223 11.43 15.89 5.56
CA ILE A 223 11.03 16.08 6.95
C ILE A 223 11.94 15.27 7.87
N SER A 224 12.27 14.03 7.52
CA SER A 224 13.19 13.18 8.28
C SER A 224 14.57 13.83 8.40
N TRP A 225 15.11 14.31 7.30
CA TRP A 225 16.38 15.04 7.33
C TRP A 225 16.32 16.25 8.27
N CYS A 226 15.29 17.10 8.17
CA CYS A 226 15.11 18.24 9.06
C CYS A 226 15.06 17.81 10.54
N VAL A 227 14.27 16.78 10.86
CA VAL A 227 14.14 16.26 12.23
C VAL A 227 15.47 15.67 12.71
N SER A 228 16.18 14.94 11.86
CA SER A 228 17.45 14.31 12.21
C SER A 228 18.57 15.32 12.43
N VAL A 229 18.54 16.45 11.72
CA VAL A 229 19.55 17.49 11.84
C VAL A 229 19.31 18.40 13.04
N TYR A 230 18.06 18.70 13.39
CA TYR A 230 17.75 19.64 14.47
C TYR A 230 17.27 18.95 15.74
N PHE A 231 16.32 18.04 15.62
CA PHE A 231 15.63 17.48 16.77
C PHE A 231 16.40 16.30 17.41
N VAL A 232 17.06 15.48 16.60
CA VAL A 232 17.85 14.35 17.11
C VAL A 232 19.03 14.80 17.97
N PRO A 233 19.88 15.78 17.57
CA PRO A 233 20.94 16.30 18.43
C PRO A 233 20.39 16.93 19.73
N TYR A 234 19.27 17.63 19.66
CA TYR A 234 18.62 18.19 20.84
C TYR A 234 18.18 17.08 21.81
N LEU A 235 17.44 16.07 21.34
CA LEU A 235 17.06 14.92 22.17
C LEU A 235 18.28 14.17 22.70
N GLY A 236 19.32 14.06 21.89
CA GLY A 236 20.58 13.43 22.29
C GLY A 236 21.23 14.14 23.47
N THR A 237 21.23 15.47 23.52
CA THR A 237 21.75 16.22 24.68
C THR A 237 20.96 15.97 25.96
N LEU A 238 19.65 15.69 25.85
CA LEU A 238 18.78 15.42 26.99
C LEU A 238 18.91 13.97 27.48
N LEU A 239 18.87 13.01 26.57
CA LEU A 239 18.70 11.58 26.88
C LEU A 239 20.01 10.81 26.97
N LEU A 240 21.02 11.15 26.16
CA LEU A 240 22.30 10.43 26.16
C LEU A 240 23.15 10.82 27.36
N GLN A 241 23.97 9.87 27.84
CA GLN A 241 24.87 10.10 28.96
C GLN A 241 26.31 10.21 28.48
N THR A 242 27.05 11.14 29.08
CA THR A 242 28.51 11.18 29.00
C THR A 242 29.07 10.13 29.94
N LYS A 243 30.04 9.35 29.49
CA LYS A 243 30.87 8.53 30.42
C LYS A 243 31.72 9.50 31.26
N PRO A 244 31.81 9.31 32.60
CA PRO A 244 32.73 10.14 33.39
C PRO A 244 34.17 9.88 32.92
N HIS A 245 34.91 10.98 32.68
CA HIS A 245 36.34 10.96 32.42
C HIS A 245 37.01 10.39 33.66
N GLY A 246 37.51 9.15 33.61
CA GLY A 246 38.16 8.55 34.77
C GLY A 246 38.31 7.02 34.76
N ALA A 247 37.72 6.35 33.82
CA ALA A 247 38.04 4.95 33.62
C ALA A 247 39.23 4.90 32.63
N GLU A 248 40.40 4.46 33.10
CA GLU A 248 41.51 3.98 32.29
C GLU A 248 41.05 2.79 31.42
N ASP A 249 40.25 3.05 30.45
CA ASP A 249 40.04 2.13 29.34
C ASP A 249 41.03 2.59 28.25
N GLU A 250 42.12 1.84 28.08
CA GLU A 250 42.98 1.90 26.89
C GLU A 250 42.07 2.01 25.65
N PRO A 251 42.52 2.72 24.58
CA PRO A 251 41.75 2.79 23.33
C PRO A 251 41.54 1.39 22.81
N HIS A 252 40.51 0.73 23.30
CA HIS A 252 40.09 -0.57 22.80
C HIS A 252 39.68 -0.36 21.34
N GLU A 253 40.51 -0.89 20.45
CA GLU A 253 40.15 -0.98 19.04
C GLU A 253 38.82 -1.73 18.93
N LEU A 254 37.75 -0.97 18.76
CA LEU A 254 36.36 -1.42 18.65
C LEU A 254 36.15 -2.50 17.57
N PHE A 255 37.17 -2.73 16.73
CA PHE A 255 37.13 -3.56 15.53
C PHE A 255 38.06 -4.78 15.55
N ASP A 256 38.49 -5.27 16.72
CA ASP A 256 39.41 -6.43 16.86
C ASP A 256 38.67 -7.76 17.09
N THR A 257 37.37 -7.85 16.73
CA THR A 257 36.72 -9.15 16.79
C THR A 257 37.11 -10.03 15.59
N PRO A 258 37.10 -11.38 15.73
CA PRO A 258 37.37 -12.29 14.61
C PRO A 258 36.53 -12.05 13.37
N PHE A 259 35.30 -11.54 13.57
CA PHE A 259 34.40 -11.13 12.50
C PHE A 259 34.96 -9.93 11.73
N TYR A 260 35.35 -8.86 12.42
CA TYR A 260 35.91 -7.67 11.79
C TYR A 260 37.25 -7.93 11.11
N MET A 261 38.10 -8.83 11.68
CA MET A 261 39.34 -9.23 11.01
C MET A 261 39.09 -9.96 9.69
N ARG A 262 38.09 -10.86 9.64
CA ARG A 262 37.69 -11.53 8.40
C ARG A 262 37.10 -10.55 7.39
N PHE A 263 36.25 -9.62 7.85
CA PHE A 263 35.68 -8.61 7.01
C PHE A 263 36.73 -7.66 6.43
N ARG A 264 37.69 -7.19 7.26
CA ARG A 264 38.85 -6.41 6.82
C ARG A 264 39.70 -7.17 5.80
N ALA A 265 39.94 -8.48 6.02
CA ALA A 265 40.64 -9.32 5.06
C ALA A 265 39.91 -9.40 3.71
N LEU A 266 38.58 -9.55 3.74
CA LEU A 266 37.75 -9.55 2.52
C LEU A 266 37.84 -8.23 1.78
N VAL A 267 37.68 -7.10 2.48
CA VAL A 267 37.78 -5.75 1.88
C VAL A 267 39.17 -5.55 1.27
N ASN A 268 40.24 -5.90 2.00
CA ASN A 268 41.62 -5.80 1.51
C ASN A 268 41.83 -6.69 0.27
N TRP A 269 41.26 -7.90 0.26
CA TRP A 269 41.32 -8.79 -0.91
C TRP A 269 40.59 -8.13 -2.12
N CYS A 270 39.41 -7.57 -1.94
CA CYS A 270 38.67 -6.87 -2.98
C CYS A 270 39.48 -5.68 -3.54
N VAL A 271 40.08 -4.86 -2.70
CA VAL A 271 40.91 -3.73 -3.10
C VAL A 271 42.16 -4.20 -3.84
N LYS A 272 42.85 -5.27 -3.33
CA LYS A 272 44.03 -5.84 -3.97
C LYS A 272 43.70 -6.43 -5.35
N HIS A 273 42.54 -7.08 -5.49
CA HIS A 273 42.10 -7.72 -6.73
C HIS A 273 41.02 -6.90 -7.41
N ARG A 274 41.20 -5.58 -7.52
CA ARG A 274 40.21 -4.62 -8.04
C ARG A 274 39.56 -5.04 -9.37
N TRP A 275 40.33 -5.60 -10.30
CA TRP A 275 39.81 -6.03 -11.59
C TRP A 275 38.87 -7.23 -11.51
N ILE A 276 39.15 -8.17 -10.58
CA ILE A 276 38.25 -9.29 -10.32
C ILE A 276 36.96 -8.80 -9.68
N THR A 277 37.08 -7.88 -8.72
CA THR A 277 35.90 -7.26 -8.05
C THR A 277 35.04 -6.51 -9.05
N ILE A 278 35.64 -5.66 -9.90
CA ILE A 278 34.91 -4.94 -10.95
C ILE A 278 34.27 -5.94 -11.93
N GLY A 279 35.02 -6.95 -12.40
CA GLY A 279 34.49 -7.98 -13.29
C GLY A 279 33.28 -8.73 -12.71
N LEU A 280 33.35 -9.09 -11.43
CA LEU A 280 32.22 -9.73 -10.73
C LEU A 280 31.02 -8.80 -10.61
N THR A 281 31.23 -7.53 -10.29
CA THR A 281 30.16 -6.53 -10.20
C THR A 281 29.47 -6.32 -11.54
N VAL A 282 30.26 -6.18 -12.63
CA VAL A 282 29.72 -6.06 -13.97
C VAL A 282 28.99 -7.33 -14.40
N ALA A 283 29.52 -8.50 -14.11
CA ALA A 283 28.87 -9.77 -14.40
C ALA A 283 27.52 -9.89 -13.68
N THR A 284 27.47 -9.51 -12.41
CA THR A 284 26.21 -9.49 -11.62
C THR A 284 25.21 -8.50 -12.22
N LEU A 285 25.65 -7.30 -12.66
CA LEU A 285 24.80 -6.34 -13.33
C LEU A 285 24.23 -6.90 -14.64
N VAL A 286 25.06 -7.51 -15.46
CA VAL A 286 24.62 -8.13 -16.73
C VAL A 286 23.62 -9.25 -16.46
N LEU A 287 23.88 -10.12 -15.48
CA LEU A 287 22.93 -11.15 -15.07
C LEU A 287 21.59 -10.55 -14.60
N GLY A 288 21.62 -9.44 -13.87
CA GLY A 288 20.41 -8.71 -13.45
C GLY A 288 19.61 -8.19 -14.63
N VAL A 289 20.28 -7.56 -15.61
CA VAL A 289 19.63 -7.05 -16.85
C VAL A 289 19.02 -8.20 -17.67
N VAL A 290 19.75 -9.32 -17.82
CA VAL A 290 19.23 -10.51 -18.52
C VAL A 290 18.04 -11.12 -17.74
N GLY A 291 18.13 -11.17 -16.40
CA GLY A 291 17.05 -11.62 -15.56
C GLY A 291 15.78 -10.76 -15.67
N MET A 292 15.94 -9.44 -15.76
CA MET A 292 14.83 -8.50 -15.94
C MET A 292 14.02 -8.80 -17.23
N GLY A 293 14.68 -9.25 -18.31
CA GLY A 293 13.99 -9.65 -19.55
C GLY A 293 13.10 -10.89 -19.41
N ARG A 294 13.21 -11.65 -18.31
CA ARG A 294 12.35 -12.82 -18.02
C ARG A 294 11.21 -12.50 -17.05
N VAL A 295 11.17 -11.30 -16.49
CA VAL A 295 10.08 -10.86 -15.60
C VAL A 295 8.84 -10.62 -16.44
N GLN A 296 7.70 -11.14 -15.99
CA GLN A 296 6.42 -10.95 -16.68
C GLN A 296 6.00 -9.48 -16.63
N ASN A 297 5.70 -8.92 -17.81
CA ASN A 297 5.16 -7.57 -17.92
C ASN A 297 3.64 -7.62 -17.68
N GLN A 298 3.20 -7.12 -16.54
CA GLN A 298 1.78 -6.99 -16.19
C GLN A 298 1.48 -5.51 -15.95
N PHE A 299 0.32 -5.07 -16.44
CA PHE A 299 -0.11 -3.68 -16.24
C PHE A 299 -0.61 -3.44 -14.81
N PHE A 300 -1.39 -4.38 -14.28
CA PHE A 300 -1.83 -4.41 -12.89
C PHE A 300 -1.52 -5.77 -12.24
N PRO A 301 -1.19 -5.79 -10.95
CA PRO A 301 -1.12 -7.05 -10.19
C PRO A 301 -2.51 -7.68 -10.07
N ASP A 302 -2.56 -8.97 -9.75
CA ASP A 302 -3.79 -9.67 -9.51
C ASP A 302 -4.64 -8.98 -8.43
N SER A 303 -5.92 -8.80 -8.72
CA SER A 303 -6.84 -8.13 -7.81
C SER A 303 -7.15 -9.00 -6.59
N SER A 304 -7.18 -8.42 -5.41
CA SER A 304 -7.68 -9.05 -4.18
C SER A 304 -9.21 -8.96 -4.02
N ARG A 305 -9.90 -8.35 -4.99
CA ARG A 305 -11.37 -8.27 -4.98
C ARG A 305 -11.99 -9.65 -5.24
N LEU A 306 -13.13 -9.89 -4.63
CA LEU A 306 -13.79 -11.20 -4.74
C LEU A 306 -14.63 -11.34 -6.02
N GLU A 307 -15.15 -10.24 -6.55
CA GLU A 307 -16.07 -10.22 -7.67
C GLU A 307 -15.45 -10.84 -8.93
N ILE A 308 -16.17 -11.77 -9.57
CA ILE A 308 -15.88 -12.29 -10.91
C ILE A 308 -16.91 -11.67 -11.85
N LEU A 309 -16.42 -11.02 -12.90
CA LEU A 309 -17.23 -10.48 -13.98
C LEU A 309 -17.34 -11.55 -15.08
N VAL A 310 -18.55 -11.82 -15.51
CA VAL A 310 -18.85 -12.72 -16.62
C VAL A 310 -19.63 -11.93 -17.65
N ASP A 311 -19.01 -11.68 -18.80
CA ASP A 311 -19.64 -10.98 -19.92
C ASP A 311 -20.12 -11.98 -20.93
N LEU A 312 -21.41 -11.94 -21.26
CA LEU A 312 -22.04 -12.77 -22.26
C LEU A 312 -22.33 -11.90 -23.49
N TRP A 313 -21.65 -12.19 -24.58
CA TRP A 313 -21.85 -11.54 -25.87
C TRP A 313 -22.51 -12.49 -26.84
N TYR A 314 -23.67 -12.10 -27.35
CA TYR A 314 -24.42 -12.86 -28.31
C TYR A 314 -24.25 -12.26 -29.72
N PRO A 315 -24.55 -13.04 -30.79
CA PRO A 315 -24.52 -12.51 -32.15
C PRO A 315 -25.35 -11.27 -32.31
N GLU A 316 -24.91 -10.35 -33.18
CA GLU A 316 -25.68 -9.15 -33.52
C GLU A 316 -27.07 -9.54 -34.06
N GLY A 317 -28.09 -8.79 -33.66
CA GLY A 317 -29.47 -9.09 -34.02
C GLY A 317 -30.17 -10.04 -33.05
N THR A 318 -29.51 -10.55 -32.00
CA THR A 318 -30.14 -11.32 -30.95
C THR A 318 -31.20 -10.47 -30.26
N SER A 319 -32.42 -11.01 -30.17
CA SER A 319 -33.52 -10.32 -29.48
C SER A 319 -33.28 -10.29 -27.96
N PHE A 320 -33.79 -9.26 -27.29
CA PHE A 320 -33.71 -9.16 -25.83
C PHE A 320 -34.25 -10.41 -25.13
N ALA A 321 -35.38 -10.99 -25.63
CA ALA A 321 -36.00 -12.17 -25.05
C ALA A 321 -35.09 -13.41 -25.15
N ALA A 322 -34.40 -13.60 -26.29
CA ALA A 322 -33.47 -14.71 -26.47
C ALA A 322 -32.24 -14.54 -25.55
N ASN A 323 -31.68 -13.34 -25.47
CA ASN A 323 -30.61 -12.99 -24.53
C ASN A 323 -31.04 -13.30 -23.09
N GLU A 324 -32.21 -12.83 -22.66
CA GLU A 324 -32.74 -13.05 -21.31
C GLU A 324 -32.90 -14.54 -20.98
N GLU A 325 -33.35 -15.34 -21.93
CA GLU A 325 -33.54 -16.78 -21.71
C GLU A 325 -32.22 -17.51 -21.48
N VAL A 326 -31.21 -17.27 -22.33
CA VAL A 326 -29.87 -17.89 -22.16
C VAL A 326 -29.23 -17.41 -20.88
N THR A 327 -29.32 -16.10 -20.60
CA THR A 327 -28.79 -15.50 -19.39
C THR A 327 -29.43 -16.11 -18.12
N LYS A 328 -30.74 -16.35 -18.11
CA LYS A 328 -31.43 -17.03 -16.98
C LYS A 328 -30.91 -18.46 -16.75
N ARG A 329 -30.62 -19.22 -17.83
CA ARG A 329 -30.03 -20.56 -17.71
C ARG A 329 -28.63 -20.50 -17.09
N ALA A 330 -27.79 -19.59 -17.58
CA ALA A 330 -26.46 -19.40 -17.04
C ALA A 330 -26.51 -18.97 -15.56
N GLU A 331 -27.37 -17.99 -15.20
CA GLU A 331 -27.58 -17.56 -13.81
C GLU A 331 -27.99 -18.74 -12.90
N ALA A 332 -28.94 -19.57 -13.35
CA ALA A 332 -29.40 -20.71 -12.58
C ALA A 332 -28.31 -21.77 -12.32
N ARG A 333 -27.37 -21.94 -13.25
CA ARG A 333 -26.18 -22.78 -13.04
C ARG A 333 -25.20 -22.18 -12.06
N LEU A 334 -24.86 -20.91 -12.27
CA LEU A 334 -23.89 -20.19 -11.44
C LEU A 334 -24.32 -20.11 -9.98
N THR A 335 -25.60 -19.87 -9.72
CA THR A 335 -26.14 -19.77 -8.36
C THR A 335 -26.03 -21.09 -7.58
N LYS A 336 -25.98 -22.24 -8.27
CA LYS A 336 -25.87 -23.56 -7.65
C LYS A 336 -24.42 -24.01 -7.39
N LEU A 337 -23.45 -23.28 -7.92
CA LEU A 337 -22.05 -23.68 -7.75
C LEU A 337 -21.59 -23.52 -6.31
N GLU A 338 -20.84 -24.50 -5.85
CA GLU A 338 -20.21 -24.43 -4.53
C GLU A 338 -19.18 -23.28 -4.48
N GLY A 339 -19.26 -22.45 -3.42
CA GLY A 339 -18.39 -21.32 -3.26
C GLY A 339 -18.94 -20.00 -3.79
N VAL A 340 -20.07 -19.99 -4.50
CA VAL A 340 -20.79 -18.79 -4.88
C VAL A 340 -21.65 -18.32 -3.70
N ALA A 341 -21.56 -17.03 -3.36
CA ALA A 341 -22.39 -16.40 -2.34
C ALA A 341 -23.67 -15.83 -2.95
N HIS A 342 -23.55 -15.08 -4.03
CA HIS A 342 -24.68 -14.56 -4.82
C HIS A 342 -24.26 -14.21 -6.25
N VAL A 343 -25.25 -14.12 -7.13
CA VAL A 343 -25.09 -13.69 -8.53
C VAL A 343 -26.05 -12.52 -8.78
N THR A 344 -25.53 -11.48 -9.40
CA THR A 344 -26.32 -10.33 -9.86
C THR A 344 -26.10 -10.18 -11.36
N THR A 345 -27.18 -10.04 -12.12
CA THR A 345 -27.18 -10.14 -13.57
C THR A 345 -27.84 -8.94 -14.21
N TRP A 346 -27.13 -8.27 -15.08
CA TRP A 346 -27.65 -7.21 -15.98
C TRP A 346 -27.92 -7.85 -17.33
N VAL A 347 -29.17 -7.79 -17.77
CA VAL A 347 -29.60 -8.24 -19.10
C VAL A 347 -29.79 -7.04 -19.99
N GLY A 348 -29.16 -7.03 -21.15
CA GLY A 348 -29.21 -5.89 -22.08
C GLY A 348 -28.29 -4.73 -21.72
N SER A 349 -27.42 -4.84 -20.73
CA SER A 349 -26.40 -3.86 -20.36
C SER A 349 -25.33 -4.47 -19.47
N GLY A 350 -24.28 -3.73 -19.15
CA GLY A 350 -23.37 -4.04 -18.05
C GLY A 350 -23.76 -3.37 -16.75
N ALA A 351 -23.04 -3.76 -15.69
CA ALA A 351 -23.14 -3.15 -14.37
C ALA A 351 -22.59 -1.72 -14.38
N GLU A 352 -23.10 -0.88 -13.49
CA GLU A 352 -22.50 0.42 -13.23
C GLU A 352 -21.05 0.25 -12.76
N ARG A 353 -20.19 1.17 -13.21
CA ARG A 353 -18.77 1.12 -12.90
C ARG A 353 -18.52 1.34 -11.42
N PHE A 354 -18.13 0.29 -10.69
CA PHE A 354 -17.79 0.33 -9.27
C PHE A 354 -16.29 0.11 -8.99
N ALA A 355 -15.50 -0.20 -10.02
CA ALA A 355 -14.05 -0.30 -9.93
C ALA A 355 -13.37 0.28 -11.16
N LEU A 356 -12.13 0.77 -11.00
CA LEU A 356 -11.41 1.49 -12.07
C LEU A 356 -11.17 0.62 -13.32
N VAL A 357 -10.93 -0.67 -13.11
CA VAL A 357 -10.60 -1.63 -14.18
C VAL A 357 -11.80 -2.17 -14.95
N ILE A 358 -13.01 -1.76 -14.59
CA ILE A 358 -14.24 -2.22 -15.25
C ILE A 358 -14.54 -1.29 -16.42
N ASP A 359 -14.63 -1.85 -17.61
CA ASP A 359 -15.16 -1.16 -18.76
C ASP A 359 -16.68 -1.12 -18.69
N GLN A 360 -17.26 0.04 -19.00
CA GLN A 360 -18.70 0.20 -18.98
C GLN A 360 -19.30 -0.35 -20.27
N ILE A 361 -20.19 -1.33 -20.12
CA ILE A 361 -20.96 -1.87 -21.23
C ILE A 361 -22.28 -1.11 -21.33
N PHE A 362 -22.45 -0.38 -22.43
CA PHE A 362 -23.67 0.39 -22.69
C PHE A 362 -24.84 -0.53 -23.07
N PRO A 363 -26.10 -0.07 -22.92
CA PRO A 363 -27.28 -0.86 -23.26
C PRO A 363 -27.27 -1.37 -24.70
N GLN A 364 -27.38 -2.69 -24.88
CA GLN A 364 -27.45 -3.42 -26.15
C GLN A 364 -28.24 -4.69 -25.96
N SER A 365 -29.08 -5.05 -26.94
CA SER A 365 -29.95 -6.25 -26.82
C SER A 365 -29.18 -7.57 -26.78
N ASN A 366 -27.95 -7.59 -27.31
CA ASN A 366 -27.10 -8.79 -27.45
C ASN A 366 -26.02 -8.93 -26.40
N VAL A 367 -26.13 -8.27 -25.26
CA VAL A 367 -25.15 -8.36 -24.17
C VAL A 367 -25.81 -8.60 -22.83
N SER A 368 -25.17 -9.36 -21.98
CA SER A 368 -25.47 -9.46 -20.55
C SER A 368 -24.21 -9.53 -19.75
N GLN A 369 -24.24 -9.00 -18.55
CA GLN A 369 -23.12 -9.07 -17.63
C GLN A 369 -23.57 -9.64 -16.29
N MET A 370 -22.81 -10.56 -15.74
CA MET A 370 -23.04 -11.13 -14.42
C MET A 370 -21.90 -10.80 -13.49
N ILE A 371 -22.23 -10.40 -12.27
CA ILE A 371 -21.30 -10.30 -11.16
C ILE A 371 -21.53 -11.51 -10.28
N VAL A 372 -20.58 -12.42 -10.30
CA VAL A 372 -20.54 -13.60 -9.42
C VAL A 372 -19.74 -13.24 -8.20
N MET A 373 -20.32 -13.32 -7.02
CA MET A 373 -19.64 -13.07 -5.74
C MET A 373 -19.26 -14.40 -5.09
N PRO A 374 -17.99 -14.78 -5.07
CA PRO A 374 -17.49 -15.92 -4.29
C PRO A 374 -17.52 -15.64 -2.80
N LYS A 375 -17.52 -16.71 -2.00
CA LYS A 375 -17.46 -16.63 -0.53
C LYS A 375 -16.09 -16.18 -0.01
N ASP A 376 -15.01 -16.56 -0.70
CA ASP A 376 -13.63 -16.24 -0.35
C ASP A 376 -12.71 -16.26 -1.58
N LEU A 377 -11.44 -15.90 -1.39
CA LEU A 377 -10.44 -15.85 -2.45
C LEU A 377 -10.13 -17.24 -3.03
N ALA A 378 -10.16 -18.29 -2.22
CA ALA A 378 -9.89 -19.65 -2.69
C ALA A 378 -11.03 -20.14 -3.63
N ALA A 379 -12.28 -19.85 -3.26
CA ALA A 379 -13.44 -20.10 -4.11
C ALA A 379 -13.36 -19.28 -5.41
N ARG A 380 -12.93 -18.00 -5.35
CA ARG A 380 -12.73 -17.17 -6.54
C ARG A 380 -11.76 -17.81 -7.53
N GLU A 381 -10.58 -18.24 -7.06
CA GLU A 381 -9.55 -18.81 -7.93
C GLU A 381 -9.98 -20.16 -8.54
N ARG A 382 -10.76 -20.94 -7.81
CA ARG A 382 -11.36 -22.17 -8.33
C ARG A 382 -12.40 -21.85 -9.41
N LEU A 383 -13.37 -21.01 -9.09
CA LEU A 383 -14.44 -20.62 -10.00
C LEU A 383 -13.90 -19.94 -11.27
N ARG A 384 -12.88 -19.09 -11.17
CA ARG A 384 -12.24 -18.45 -12.33
C ARG A 384 -11.71 -19.44 -13.34
N ARG A 385 -11.28 -20.63 -12.91
CA ARG A 385 -10.78 -21.70 -13.81
C ARG A 385 -11.91 -22.54 -14.40
N GLU A 386 -12.96 -22.78 -13.61
CA GLU A 386 -14.08 -23.66 -13.98
C GLU A 386 -15.13 -22.95 -14.84
N LEU A 387 -15.37 -21.65 -14.61
CA LEU A 387 -16.43 -20.89 -15.28
C LEU A 387 -16.34 -20.87 -16.83
N PRO A 388 -15.15 -20.69 -17.45
CA PRO A 388 -15.06 -20.68 -18.91
C PRO A 388 -15.54 -21.97 -19.55
N GLU A 389 -15.18 -23.13 -19.00
CA GLU A 389 -15.58 -24.43 -19.52
C GLU A 389 -17.07 -24.72 -19.27
N LEU A 390 -17.57 -24.32 -18.11
CA LEU A 390 -18.97 -24.51 -17.71
C LEU A 390 -19.92 -23.66 -18.57
N LEU A 391 -19.53 -22.45 -18.94
CA LEU A 391 -20.33 -21.51 -19.75
C LEU A 391 -20.18 -21.73 -21.26
N ALA A 392 -19.05 -22.29 -21.71
CA ALA A 392 -18.85 -22.60 -23.14
C ALA A 392 -19.79 -23.69 -23.67
N SER A 393 -20.47 -24.42 -22.79
CA SER A 393 -21.44 -25.46 -23.15
C SER A 393 -22.89 -24.95 -23.31
N GLU A 394 -23.16 -23.65 -23.12
CA GLU A 394 -24.45 -22.98 -23.30
C GLU A 394 -24.56 -22.31 -24.66
#